data_6d377ed7bbd741c22654fb68acccaccf
#
_entry.id   6d377ed7bbd741c22654fb68acccaccf
#
_cell.length_a   1.000
_cell.length_b   1.000
_cell.length_c   1.000
_cell.angle_alpha   90.00
_cell.angle_beta   90.00
_cell.angle_gamma   90.00
#
_symmetry.space_group_name_H-M   'P 1'
#
loop_
_entity.id
_entity.type
_entity.pdbx_description
1 polymer ?
#
loop_
_entity_poly.entity_id
_entity_poly.type
_entity_poly.pdbx_seq_one_letter_code
_entity_poly.pdbx_strand_id
1 'polypeptide(L)'
;MKRKVLLQLVVPLLSLCVLFLLLTMDPMRPSQAEKLLEISVLFRQSDASTWSVARQGMEQAALDLNAELRFLIPAGEDLAAEQRELLEREAESGTNAILLIPSDREALADTVKNITSAGTPVVTLETDLCDAGASACVGADNTALGQALGNAALNGAPEGSLVVLLDTAAGSTGVTDRMDAAQAVLEAAGRQVGQCRPIDGEGLASALERTLTVMRPAAVVAFDAADLEQAAALLSGREDAPLLYGAGSTATVAAYLEQSTIVSIAAQNEFAAGYLAVGAAVQAAAGQESFQLDPLEFFLVRQENMYEPENQKLLFPVTR
;
A
#
# COMPACT_ATOMS: atom_id res chain seq x y z
N MET A 1 4.18 43.37 72.08
CA MET A 1 4.28 43.80 70.67
C MET A 1 5.08 42.85 69.80
N LYS A 2 6.21 42.31 70.22
CA LYS A 2 7.11 41.49 69.39
C LYS A 2 6.47 40.13 68.86
N ARG A 3 5.61 39.47 69.63
CA ARG A 3 4.98 38.18 69.21
C ARG A 3 3.94 38.32 68.11
N LYS A 4 3.16 39.43 68.06
CA LYS A 4 2.17 39.66 67.04
C LYS A 4 2.83 39.99 65.70
N VAL A 5 3.91 40.72 65.68
CA VAL A 5 4.66 41.06 64.45
C VAL A 5 5.39 39.84 63.91
N LEU A 6 5.91 38.97 64.79
CA LEU A 6 6.51 37.71 64.33
C LEU A 6 5.51 36.78 63.67
N LEU A 7 4.31 36.67 64.23
CA LEU A 7 3.25 35.83 63.63
C LEU A 7 2.76 36.35 62.29
N GLN A 8 2.71 37.69 62.12
CA GLN A 8 2.32 38.34 60.88
C GLN A 8 3.35 38.20 59.73
N LEU A 9 4.62 37.91 60.05
CA LEU A 9 5.67 37.64 59.09
C LEU A 9 5.86 36.14 58.79
N VAL A 10 5.73 35.29 59.80
CA VAL A 10 5.96 33.85 59.67
C VAL A 10 4.81 33.14 58.93
N VAL A 11 3.57 33.54 59.18
CA VAL A 11 2.40 32.90 58.48
C VAL A 11 2.41 33.11 56.97
N PRO A 12 2.62 34.32 56.41
CA PRO A 12 2.68 34.48 54.95
C PRO A 12 3.93 33.82 54.32
N LEU A 13 5.07 33.77 55.06
CA LEU A 13 6.26 33.09 54.61
C LEU A 13 6.01 31.57 54.50
N LEU A 14 5.36 30.99 55.50
CA LEU A 14 5.00 29.57 55.53
C LEU A 14 3.97 29.24 54.44
N SER A 15 2.97 30.13 54.20
CA SER A 15 2.00 29.96 53.10
C SER A 15 2.67 30.06 51.73
N LEU A 16 3.69 30.94 51.59
CA LEU A 16 4.47 31.05 50.34
C LEU A 16 5.33 29.81 50.12
N CYS A 17 5.95 29.26 51.16
CA CYS A 17 6.68 28.01 51.11
C CYS A 17 5.79 26.80 50.75
N VAL A 18 4.60 26.72 51.33
CA VAL A 18 3.62 25.68 51.02
C VAL A 18 3.11 25.83 49.57
N LEU A 19 2.83 27.07 49.14
CA LEU A 19 2.43 27.33 47.76
C LEU A 19 3.57 26.99 46.77
N PHE A 20 4.79 27.34 47.11
CA PHE A 20 5.99 26.99 46.32
C PHE A 20 6.19 25.46 46.27
N LEU A 21 6.05 24.76 47.41
CA LEU A 21 6.05 23.30 47.46
C LEU A 21 4.91 22.67 46.65
N LEU A 22 3.72 23.23 46.68
CA LEU A 22 2.59 22.76 45.87
C LEU A 22 2.79 23.03 44.36
N LEU A 23 3.48 24.11 43.99
CA LEU A 23 3.83 24.43 42.62
C LEU A 23 5.06 23.63 42.12
N THR A 24 5.96 23.25 43.01
CA THR A 24 7.12 22.39 42.66
C THR A 24 6.84 20.90 42.84
N MET A 25 5.88 20.53 43.65
CA MET A 25 5.23 19.23 43.62
C MET A 25 4.18 19.24 42.49
N ASP A 26 4.62 19.42 41.23
CA ASP A 26 3.93 18.71 40.17
C ASP A 26 3.88 17.27 40.67
N PRO A 27 2.66 16.68 40.88
CA PRO A 27 2.63 15.26 41.08
C PRO A 27 3.35 14.74 39.87
N MET A 28 4.54 14.15 40.06
CA MET A 28 5.10 13.24 39.06
C MET A 28 3.98 12.24 38.83
N ARG A 29 3.01 12.62 37.97
CA ARG A 29 2.27 11.60 37.26
C ARG A 29 3.40 10.79 36.67
N PRO A 30 3.57 9.52 37.05
CA PRO A 30 4.43 8.69 36.25
C PRO A 30 3.91 8.95 34.83
N SER A 31 4.76 9.53 34.00
CA SER A 31 4.53 9.44 32.58
C SER A 31 4.28 7.95 32.44
N GLN A 32 3.01 7.53 32.33
CA GLN A 32 2.73 6.25 31.73
C GLN A 32 3.45 6.44 30.41
N ALA A 33 4.64 5.84 30.30
CA ALA A 33 5.30 5.70 29.03
C ALA A 33 4.18 5.13 28.17
N GLU A 34 3.60 5.98 27.29
CA GLU A 34 2.54 5.55 26.41
C GLU A 34 3.12 4.32 25.76
N LYS A 35 2.53 3.16 26.08
CA LYS A 35 3.05 1.88 25.61
C LYS A 35 3.01 2.00 24.09
N LEU A 36 4.17 2.00 23.46
CA LEU A 36 4.28 1.98 22.01
C LEU A 36 3.37 0.89 21.49
N LEU A 37 2.53 1.21 20.52
CA LEU A 37 1.71 0.21 19.85
C LEU A 37 2.61 -0.58 18.90
N GLU A 38 2.73 -1.87 19.11
CA GLU A 38 3.47 -2.76 18.21
C GLU A 38 2.56 -3.19 17.07
N ILE A 39 2.94 -2.86 15.85
CA ILE A 39 2.20 -3.22 14.62
C ILE A 39 3.11 -4.08 13.75
N SER A 40 2.66 -5.30 13.48
CA SER A 40 3.35 -6.20 12.54
C SER A 40 2.89 -5.92 11.12
N VAL A 41 3.82 -5.61 10.22
CA VAL A 41 3.56 -5.31 8.80
C VAL A 41 4.03 -6.47 7.95
N LEU A 42 3.10 -7.18 7.32
CA LEU A 42 3.37 -8.36 6.49
C LEU A 42 3.24 -8.00 5.01
N PHE A 43 4.36 -8.04 4.30
CA PHE A 43 4.37 -7.85 2.85
C PHE A 43 4.00 -9.12 2.09
N ARG A 44 3.51 -8.96 0.84
CA ARG A 44 3.14 -10.11 -0.01
C ARG A 44 4.33 -10.78 -0.68
N GLN A 45 5.44 -10.05 -0.88
CA GLN A 45 6.64 -10.53 -1.55
C GLN A 45 7.88 -9.71 -1.17
N SER A 46 9.06 -10.22 -1.54
CA SER A 46 10.35 -9.65 -1.16
C SER A 46 10.78 -8.41 -1.95
N ASP A 47 9.99 -7.94 -2.92
CA ASP A 47 10.36 -6.76 -3.71
C ASP A 47 10.25 -5.47 -2.90
N ALA A 48 11.39 -5.10 -2.31
CA ALA A 48 11.50 -3.92 -1.47
C ALA A 48 11.37 -2.60 -2.26
N SER A 49 11.59 -2.61 -3.58
CA SER A 49 11.56 -1.39 -4.39
C SER A 49 10.14 -0.89 -4.61
N THR A 50 9.22 -1.79 -4.93
CA THR A 50 7.79 -1.50 -5.17
C THR A 50 7.12 -0.87 -3.95
N TRP A 51 7.50 -1.31 -2.73
CA TRP A 51 6.90 -0.85 -1.48
C TRP A 51 7.67 0.28 -0.79
N SER A 52 8.76 0.76 -1.37
CA SER A 52 9.65 1.73 -0.70
C SER A 52 8.94 3.03 -0.31
N VAL A 53 8.07 3.56 -1.16
CA VAL A 53 7.32 4.80 -0.90
C VAL A 53 6.21 4.58 0.13
N ALA A 54 5.45 3.49 0.00
CA ALA A 54 4.44 3.13 0.99
C ALA A 54 5.06 2.87 2.37
N ARG A 55 6.20 2.20 2.43
CA ARG A 55 6.95 1.98 3.66
C ARG A 55 7.38 3.29 4.32
N GLN A 56 7.84 4.29 3.57
CA GLN A 56 8.15 5.61 4.11
C GLN A 56 6.92 6.27 4.74
N GLY A 57 5.75 6.15 4.09
CA GLY A 57 4.48 6.59 4.67
C GLY A 57 4.12 5.86 5.96
N MET A 58 4.34 4.54 6.01
CA MET A 58 4.14 3.73 7.21
C MET A 58 5.06 4.18 8.35
N GLU A 59 6.36 4.36 8.07
CA GLU A 59 7.36 4.79 9.04
C GLU A 59 7.06 6.20 9.58
N GLN A 60 6.60 7.12 8.71
CA GLN A 60 6.17 8.45 9.15
C GLN A 60 4.93 8.39 10.05
N ALA A 61 3.93 7.60 9.68
CA ALA A 61 2.73 7.42 10.51
C ALA A 61 3.07 6.81 11.87
N ALA A 62 4.01 5.86 11.93
CA ALA A 62 4.46 5.26 13.18
C ALA A 62 5.11 6.28 14.11
N LEU A 63 5.92 7.21 13.57
CA LEU A 63 6.50 8.31 14.34
C LEU A 63 5.43 9.27 14.87
N ASP A 64 4.48 9.65 14.01
CA ASP A 64 3.43 10.62 14.36
C ASP A 64 2.41 10.05 15.36
N LEU A 65 2.17 8.74 15.31
CA LEU A 65 1.14 8.05 16.09
C LEU A 65 1.71 7.23 17.26
N ASN A 66 3.00 7.36 17.55
CA ASN A 66 3.69 6.65 18.64
C ASN A 66 3.52 5.12 18.56
N ALA A 67 3.77 4.57 17.36
CA ALA A 67 3.75 3.14 17.08
C ALA A 67 5.15 2.62 16.71
N GLU A 68 5.39 1.34 16.91
CA GLU A 68 6.57 0.61 16.46
C GLU A 68 6.18 -0.40 15.39
N LEU A 69 6.88 -0.38 14.25
CA LEU A 69 6.59 -1.26 13.13
C LEU A 69 7.61 -2.41 13.08
N ARG A 70 7.09 -3.62 12.92
CA ARG A 70 7.88 -4.80 12.61
C ARG A 70 7.55 -5.26 11.20
N PHE A 71 8.52 -5.13 10.28
CA PHE A 71 8.35 -5.55 8.90
C PHE A 71 8.70 -7.02 8.71
N LEU A 72 7.80 -7.76 8.08
CA LEU A 72 7.91 -9.20 7.83
C LEU A 72 7.68 -9.44 6.34
N ILE A 73 8.62 -10.15 5.73
CA ILE A 73 8.64 -10.39 4.29
C ILE A 73 8.73 -11.89 4.08
N PRO A 74 7.74 -12.52 3.43
CA PRO A 74 7.83 -13.92 3.06
C PRO A 74 8.94 -14.13 2.02
N ALA A 75 9.64 -15.25 2.09
CA ALA A 75 10.79 -15.57 1.24
C ALA A 75 10.68 -16.94 0.55
N GLY A 76 9.67 -17.73 0.89
CA GLY A 76 9.44 -19.06 0.33
C GLY A 76 8.77 -19.04 -1.04
N GLU A 77 8.57 -20.22 -1.60
CA GLU A 77 7.89 -20.41 -2.89
C GLU A 77 6.35 -20.30 -2.75
N ASP A 78 5.80 -20.78 -1.62
CA ASP A 78 4.36 -20.65 -1.30
C ASP A 78 4.14 -19.44 -0.39
N LEU A 79 3.98 -18.27 -1.00
CA LEU A 79 3.84 -17.00 -0.29
C LEU A 79 2.59 -16.96 0.60
N ALA A 80 1.50 -17.59 0.18
CA ALA A 80 0.24 -17.59 0.93
C ALA A 80 0.35 -18.47 2.19
N ALA A 81 0.96 -19.64 2.07
CA ALA A 81 1.21 -20.50 3.22
C ALA A 81 2.14 -19.83 4.23
N GLU A 82 3.22 -19.22 3.76
CA GLU A 82 4.16 -18.51 4.64
C GLU A 82 3.52 -17.28 5.29
N GLN A 83 2.72 -16.49 4.56
CA GLN A 83 1.99 -15.38 5.16
C GLN A 83 1.01 -15.85 6.24
N ARG A 84 0.36 -17.00 6.04
CA ARG A 84 -0.53 -17.60 7.06
C ARG A 84 0.23 -17.90 8.34
N GLU A 85 1.37 -18.60 8.24
CA GLU A 85 2.22 -18.91 9.39
C GLU A 85 2.72 -17.64 10.11
N LEU A 86 3.12 -16.62 9.33
CA LEU A 86 3.54 -15.33 9.87
C LEU A 86 2.38 -14.62 10.61
N LEU A 87 1.18 -14.60 10.02
CA LEU A 87 -0.02 -14.01 10.63
C LEU A 87 -0.36 -14.67 11.99
N GLU A 88 -0.40 -16.00 12.01
CA GLU A 88 -0.69 -16.76 13.23
C GLU A 88 0.37 -16.49 14.30
N ARG A 89 1.64 -16.53 13.94
CA ARG A 89 2.76 -16.26 14.86
C ARG A 89 2.72 -14.85 15.44
N GLU A 90 2.44 -13.83 14.62
CA GLU A 90 2.39 -12.45 15.09
C GLU A 90 1.16 -12.20 15.99
N ALA A 91 0.02 -12.81 15.67
CA ALA A 91 -1.16 -12.77 16.54
C ALA A 91 -0.88 -13.43 17.91
N GLU A 92 -0.20 -14.58 17.92
CA GLU A 92 0.19 -15.27 19.17
C GLU A 92 1.26 -14.50 19.96
N SER A 93 2.12 -13.73 19.29
CA SER A 93 3.16 -12.90 19.94
C SER A 93 2.58 -11.72 20.72
N GLY A 94 1.30 -11.39 20.50
CA GLY A 94 0.60 -10.31 21.19
C GLY A 94 0.84 -8.94 20.57
N THR A 95 1.11 -8.86 19.26
CA THR A 95 1.10 -7.59 18.51
C THR A 95 -0.23 -6.87 18.71
N ASN A 96 -0.23 -5.53 18.72
CA ASN A 96 -1.45 -4.76 18.94
C ASN A 96 -2.34 -4.70 17.70
N ALA A 97 -1.77 -4.78 16.51
CA ALA A 97 -2.47 -4.90 15.25
C ALA A 97 -1.55 -5.51 14.17
N ILE A 98 -2.14 -6.03 13.12
CA ILE A 98 -1.43 -6.53 11.94
C ILE A 98 -1.85 -5.70 10.74
N LEU A 99 -0.87 -5.15 10.01
CA LEU A 99 -1.05 -4.57 8.68
C LEU A 99 -0.61 -5.61 7.66
N LEU A 100 -1.54 -6.08 6.84
CA LEU A 100 -1.33 -7.15 5.88
C LEU A 100 -1.44 -6.63 4.46
N ILE A 101 -0.46 -6.96 3.62
CA ILE A 101 -0.55 -6.85 2.16
C ILE A 101 -0.70 -8.28 1.63
N PRO A 102 -1.93 -8.72 1.35
CA PRO A 102 -2.19 -10.13 1.06
C PRO A 102 -1.56 -10.59 -0.26
N SER A 103 -0.95 -11.76 -0.27
CA SER A 103 -0.51 -12.43 -1.49
C SER A 103 -1.67 -13.15 -2.20
N ASP A 104 -2.60 -13.69 -1.41
CA ASP A 104 -3.79 -14.41 -1.90
C ASP A 104 -4.96 -14.17 -0.94
N ARG A 105 -6.04 -13.57 -1.46
CA ARG A 105 -7.23 -13.23 -0.70
C ARG A 105 -7.95 -14.48 -0.16
N GLU A 106 -8.17 -15.46 -1.05
CA GLU A 106 -8.95 -16.64 -0.72
C GLU A 106 -8.21 -17.52 0.31
N ALA A 107 -6.90 -17.69 0.09
CA ALA A 107 -6.07 -18.50 0.98
C ALA A 107 -5.92 -17.90 2.39
N LEU A 108 -6.05 -16.57 2.54
CA LEU A 108 -5.83 -15.86 3.80
C LEU A 108 -7.12 -15.45 4.52
N ALA A 109 -8.29 -15.49 3.84
CA ALA A 109 -9.56 -15.03 4.37
C ALA A 109 -9.93 -15.67 5.72
N ASP A 110 -9.86 -17.00 5.82
CA ASP A 110 -10.20 -17.72 7.05
C ASP A 110 -9.21 -17.41 8.19
N THR A 111 -7.93 -17.23 7.87
CA THR A 111 -6.90 -16.88 8.85
C THR A 111 -7.13 -15.47 9.40
N VAL A 112 -7.41 -14.49 8.53
CA VAL A 112 -7.74 -13.12 8.95
C VAL A 112 -8.98 -13.13 9.84
N LYS A 113 -10.03 -13.84 9.45
CA LYS A 113 -11.27 -13.97 10.23
C LYS A 113 -11.02 -14.56 11.64
N ASN A 114 -10.21 -15.60 11.71
CA ASN A 114 -9.91 -16.26 12.99
C ASN A 114 -9.11 -15.33 13.91
N ILE A 115 -8.11 -14.64 13.39
CA ILE A 115 -7.24 -13.71 14.13
C ILE A 115 -8.04 -12.52 14.65
N THR A 116 -8.86 -11.89 13.80
CA THR A 116 -9.71 -10.77 14.22
C THR A 116 -10.76 -11.19 15.23
N SER A 117 -11.36 -12.37 15.05
CA SER A 117 -12.32 -12.91 16.04
C SER A 117 -11.66 -13.25 17.40
N ALA A 118 -10.37 -13.55 17.40
CA ALA A 118 -9.59 -13.77 18.63
C ALA A 118 -9.15 -12.45 19.31
N GLY A 119 -9.36 -11.29 18.66
CA GLY A 119 -9.15 -9.97 19.25
C GLY A 119 -7.89 -9.24 18.74
N THR A 120 -7.15 -9.78 17.78
CA THR A 120 -6.06 -9.06 17.13
C THR A 120 -6.58 -8.43 15.82
N PRO A 121 -6.70 -7.09 15.74
CA PRO A 121 -7.20 -6.44 14.53
C PRO A 121 -6.23 -6.61 13.36
N VAL A 122 -6.79 -6.85 12.17
CA VAL A 122 -6.05 -6.91 10.91
C VAL A 122 -6.55 -5.81 9.98
N VAL A 123 -5.63 -4.99 9.48
CA VAL A 123 -5.89 -4.00 8.43
C VAL A 123 -5.24 -4.49 7.16
N THR A 124 -5.93 -4.37 6.02
CA THR A 124 -5.34 -4.76 4.74
C THR A 124 -5.00 -3.57 3.86
N LEU A 125 -3.99 -3.72 3.03
CA LEU A 125 -3.55 -2.75 2.04
C LEU A 125 -3.60 -3.37 0.64
N GLU A 126 -4.15 -2.65 -0.32
CA GLU A 126 -4.40 -3.02 -1.74
C GLU A 126 -5.50 -4.07 -1.96
N THR A 127 -5.50 -5.15 -1.22
CA THR A 127 -6.46 -6.25 -1.37
C THR A 127 -7.52 -6.17 -0.26
N ASP A 128 -8.77 -6.10 -0.63
CA ASP A 128 -9.89 -6.02 0.30
C ASP A 128 -10.20 -7.38 0.93
N LEU A 129 -10.13 -7.43 2.27
CA LEU A 129 -10.56 -8.56 3.12
C LEU A 129 -11.56 -8.11 4.19
N CYS A 130 -12.22 -6.97 4.00
CA CYS A 130 -13.20 -6.47 4.98
C CYS A 130 -14.39 -7.41 5.15
N ASP A 131 -14.82 -8.09 4.09
CA ASP A 131 -15.84 -9.15 4.14
C ASP A 131 -15.37 -10.42 4.86
N ALA A 132 -14.06 -10.66 4.93
CA ALA A 132 -13.44 -11.70 5.74
C ALA A 132 -13.11 -11.26 7.18
N GLY A 133 -13.56 -10.06 7.61
CA GLY A 133 -13.43 -9.57 8.97
C GLY A 133 -12.19 -8.72 9.24
N ALA A 134 -11.47 -8.26 8.22
CA ALA A 134 -10.46 -7.23 8.42
C ALA A 134 -11.11 -5.96 8.99
N SER A 135 -10.41 -5.29 9.91
CA SER A 135 -10.91 -4.10 10.62
C SER A 135 -11.03 -2.88 9.72
N ALA A 136 -10.17 -2.78 8.73
CA ALA A 136 -10.22 -1.78 7.66
C ALA A 136 -9.44 -2.26 6.44
N CYS A 137 -9.77 -1.70 5.27
CA CYS A 137 -9.11 -1.98 4.01
C CYS A 137 -8.70 -0.64 3.37
N VAL A 138 -7.42 -0.51 3.05
CA VAL A 138 -6.84 0.70 2.45
C VAL A 138 -6.41 0.39 1.03
N GLY A 139 -6.86 1.17 0.07
CA GLY A 139 -6.50 0.97 -1.34
C GLY A 139 -7.34 1.85 -2.26
N ALA A 140 -6.98 1.89 -3.52
CA ALA A 140 -7.79 2.49 -4.56
C ALA A 140 -8.97 1.57 -4.94
N ASP A 141 -9.97 2.12 -5.62
CA ASP A 141 -10.95 1.31 -6.32
C ASP A 141 -10.27 0.59 -7.50
N ASN A 142 -9.94 -0.68 -7.28
CA ASN A 142 -9.23 -1.50 -8.25
C ASN A 142 -10.03 -1.70 -9.56
N THR A 143 -11.36 -1.78 -9.46
CA THR A 143 -12.22 -1.87 -10.65
C THR A 143 -12.15 -0.59 -11.47
N ALA A 144 -12.29 0.58 -10.83
CA ALA A 144 -12.19 1.86 -11.52
C ALA A 144 -10.80 2.09 -12.12
N LEU A 145 -9.73 1.68 -11.41
CA LEU A 145 -8.35 1.77 -11.89
C LEU A 145 -8.14 0.87 -13.11
N GLY A 146 -8.62 -0.36 -13.07
CA GLY A 146 -8.56 -1.28 -14.20
C GLY A 146 -9.33 -0.77 -15.41
N GLN A 147 -10.54 -0.23 -15.21
CA GLN A 147 -11.32 0.41 -16.27
C GLN A 147 -10.57 1.58 -16.92
N ALA A 148 -9.89 2.39 -16.11
CA ALA A 148 -9.11 3.52 -16.60
C ALA A 148 -7.93 3.07 -17.47
N LEU A 149 -7.21 2.01 -17.07
CA LEU A 149 -6.13 1.40 -17.86
C LEU A 149 -6.66 0.77 -19.15
N GLY A 150 -7.77 0.02 -19.07
CA GLY A 150 -8.44 -0.55 -20.25
C GLY A 150 -8.85 0.53 -21.26
N ASN A 151 -9.43 1.64 -20.79
CA ASN A 151 -9.78 2.77 -21.66
C ASN A 151 -8.53 3.48 -22.24
N ALA A 152 -7.44 3.60 -21.47
CA ALA A 152 -6.20 4.16 -21.98
C ALA A 152 -5.62 3.30 -23.12
N ALA A 153 -5.57 1.99 -22.94
CA ALA A 153 -5.12 1.06 -23.97
C ALA A 153 -6.06 1.03 -25.18
N LEU A 154 -7.38 1.08 -24.95
CA LEU A 154 -8.40 1.13 -26.02
C LEU A 154 -8.22 2.35 -26.92
N ASN A 155 -7.97 3.51 -26.32
CA ASN A 155 -7.82 4.77 -27.05
C ASN A 155 -6.47 4.92 -27.76
N GLY A 156 -5.42 4.27 -27.26
CA GLY A 156 -4.08 4.36 -27.85
C GLY A 156 -3.79 3.29 -28.90
N ALA A 157 -4.30 2.07 -28.72
CA ALA A 157 -4.06 0.98 -29.66
C ALA A 157 -4.93 1.10 -30.94
N PRO A 158 -4.39 0.75 -32.13
CA PRO A 158 -5.14 0.76 -33.38
C PRO A 158 -6.41 -0.08 -33.28
N GLU A 159 -7.46 0.32 -34.04
CA GLU A 159 -8.73 -0.42 -34.08
C GLU A 159 -8.52 -1.85 -34.59
N GLY A 160 -9.19 -2.83 -33.95
CA GLY A 160 -9.09 -4.25 -34.31
C GLY A 160 -7.78 -4.93 -33.89
N SER A 161 -6.85 -4.20 -33.26
CA SER A 161 -5.59 -4.78 -32.82
C SER A 161 -5.74 -5.61 -31.52
N LEU A 162 -4.78 -6.49 -31.26
CA LEU A 162 -4.70 -7.29 -30.08
C LEU A 162 -4.07 -6.48 -28.92
N VAL A 163 -4.70 -6.52 -27.76
CA VAL A 163 -4.16 -6.03 -26.48
C VAL A 163 -3.84 -7.23 -25.59
N VAL A 164 -2.66 -7.26 -25.01
CA VAL A 164 -2.24 -8.31 -24.08
C VAL A 164 -2.23 -7.78 -22.65
N LEU A 165 -2.83 -8.52 -21.75
CA LEU A 165 -2.84 -8.26 -20.31
C LEU A 165 -1.79 -9.15 -19.64
N LEU A 166 -0.97 -8.58 -18.76
CA LEU A 166 -0.01 -9.35 -17.96
C LEU A 166 -0.76 -10.00 -16.79
N ASP A 167 -0.72 -11.32 -16.74
CA ASP A 167 -1.38 -12.13 -15.71
C ASP A 167 -0.32 -12.90 -14.92
N THR A 168 0.25 -12.25 -13.94
CA THR A 168 1.40 -12.74 -13.15
C THR A 168 1.07 -12.97 -11.68
N ALA A 169 0.06 -12.29 -11.17
CA ALA A 169 -0.28 -12.26 -9.75
C ALA A 169 -1.54 -13.11 -9.47
N ALA A 170 -1.49 -14.41 -9.83
CA ALA A 170 -2.53 -15.35 -9.45
C ALA A 170 -2.69 -15.34 -7.92
N GLY A 171 -3.81 -14.83 -7.42
CA GLY A 171 -4.11 -14.74 -6.00
C GLY A 171 -4.15 -13.33 -5.40
N SER A 172 -3.49 -12.34 -6.01
CA SER A 172 -3.68 -10.94 -5.60
C SER A 172 -4.96 -10.39 -6.22
N THR A 173 -6.04 -10.37 -5.44
CA THR A 173 -7.34 -9.87 -5.95
C THR A 173 -7.27 -8.42 -6.41
N GLY A 174 -6.47 -7.56 -5.76
CA GLY A 174 -6.31 -6.19 -6.23
C GLY A 174 -5.78 -6.12 -7.66
N VAL A 175 -4.81 -6.96 -8.03
CA VAL A 175 -4.28 -7.06 -9.40
C VAL A 175 -5.28 -7.72 -10.33
N THR A 176 -5.93 -8.81 -9.88
CA THR A 176 -6.95 -9.52 -10.66
C THR A 176 -8.15 -8.62 -10.95
N ASP A 177 -8.67 -7.89 -9.99
CA ASP A 177 -9.79 -6.96 -10.18
C ASP A 177 -9.47 -5.86 -11.19
N ARG A 178 -8.23 -5.34 -11.19
CA ARG A 178 -7.75 -4.38 -12.19
C ARG A 178 -7.72 -5.01 -13.58
N MET A 179 -7.19 -6.22 -13.68
CA MET A 179 -7.08 -6.96 -14.95
C MET A 179 -8.46 -7.28 -15.53
N ASP A 180 -9.36 -7.84 -14.73
CA ASP A 180 -10.72 -8.22 -15.15
C ASP A 180 -11.53 -6.98 -15.60
N ALA A 181 -11.40 -5.88 -14.88
CA ALA A 181 -12.06 -4.63 -15.26
C ALA A 181 -11.50 -4.05 -16.57
N ALA A 182 -10.19 -4.11 -16.80
CA ALA A 182 -9.58 -3.69 -18.05
C ALA A 182 -10.00 -4.62 -19.22
N GLN A 183 -10.02 -5.93 -18.98
CA GLN A 183 -10.48 -6.91 -19.96
C GLN A 183 -11.94 -6.63 -20.37
N ALA A 184 -12.83 -6.42 -19.41
CA ALA A 184 -14.24 -6.13 -19.67
C ALA A 184 -14.43 -4.88 -20.54
N VAL A 185 -13.66 -3.82 -20.31
CA VAL A 185 -13.68 -2.59 -21.13
C VAL A 185 -13.26 -2.89 -22.57
N LEU A 186 -12.15 -3.60 -22.75
CA LEU A 186 -11.61 -3.92 -24.07
C LEU A 186 -12.54 -4.84 -24.87
N GLU A 187 -13.07 -5.88 -24.24
CA GLU A 187 -14.01 -6.83 -24.88
C GLU A 187 -15.34 -6.17 -25.24
N ALA A 188 -15.88 -5.30 -24.36
CA ALA A 188 -17.09 -4.54 -24.64
C ALA A 188 -16.93 -3.61 -25.87
N ALA A 189 -15.71 -3.13 -26.11
CA ALA A 189 -15.36 -2.36 -27.32
C ALA A 189 -14.99 -3.22 -28.53
N GLY A 190 -15.12 -4.55 -28.44
CA GLY A 190 -14.81 -5.46 -29.53
C GLY A 190 -13.32 -5.67 -29.82
N ARG A 191 -12.45 -5.35 -28.85
CA ARG A 191 -11.00 -5.60 -28.97
C ARG A 191 -10.70 -7.09 -28.77
N GLN A 192 -9.66 -7.57 -29.46
CA GLN A 192 -9.09 -8.86 -29.18
C GLN A 192 -8.22 -8.71 -27.92
N VAL A 193 -8.45 -9.56 -26.91
CA VAL A 193 -7.68 -9.57 -25.68
C VAL A 193 -6.94 -10.90 -25.56
N GLY A 194 -5.64 -10.84 -25.27
CA GLY A 194 -4.80 -11.97 -24.94
C GLY A 194 -4.25 -11.82 -23.54
N GLN A 195 -3.79 -12.94 -22.98
CA GLN A 195 -3.13 -12.93 -21.66
C GLN A 195 -1.68 -13.39 -21.81
N CYS A 196 -0.77 -12.73 -21.13
CA CYS A 196 0.60 -13.15 -20.95
C CYS A 196 0.74 -13.74 -19.54
N ARG A 197 0.76 -15.06 -19.45
CA ARG A 197 0.95 -15.78 -18.20
C ARG A 197 2.25 -16.58 -18.27
N PRO A 198 3.15 -16.40 -17.29
CA PRO A 198 4.30 -17.29 -17.13
C PRO A 198 3.85 -18.74 -16.92
N ILE A 199 4.55 -19.68 -17.52
CA ILE A 199 4.39 -21.10 -17.23
C ILE A 199 5.37 -21.52 -16.14
N ASP A 200 5.18 -22.72 -15.56
CA ASP A 200 5.98 -23.18 -14.41
C ASP A 200 7.49 -23.00 -14.63
N GLY A 201 8.12 -22.24 -13.73
CA GLY A 201 9.55 -21.94 -13.78
C GLY A 201 9.97 -20.87 -14.81
N GLU A 202 9.00 -20.25 -15.53
CA GLU A 202 9.27 -19.16 -16.46
C GLU A 202 9.18 -17.81 -15.75
N GLY A 203 10.17 -16.93 -15.94
CA GLY A 203 10.05 -15.54 -15.51
C GLY A 203 9.21 -14.70 -16.47
N LEU A 204 8.65 -13.57 -15.99
CA LEU A 204 7.82 -12.66 -16.80
C LEU A 204 8.51 -12.20 -18.09
N ALA A 205 9.80 -11.87 -18.03
CA ALA A 205 10.53 -11.43 -19.23
C ALA A 205 10.51 -12.48 -20.36
N SER A 206 10.70 -13.76 -20.02
CA SER A 206 10.64 -14.87 -20.99
C SER A 206 9.22 -15.09 -21.51
N ALA A 207 8.22 -15.05 -20.63
CA ALA A 207 6.81 -15.16 -20.99
C ALA A 207 6.38 -14.04 -21.94
N LEU A 208 6.81 -12.81 -21.65
CA LEU A 208 6.51 -11.64 -22.48
C LEU A 208 7.21 -11.72 -23.85
N GLU A 209 8.50 -12.09 -23.90
CA GLU A 209 9.21 -12.33 -25.19
C GLU A 209 8.49 -13.37 -26.07
N ARG A 210 8.10 -14.49 -25.48
CA ARG A 210 7.31 -15.53 -26.16
C ARG A 210 5.99 -14.97 -26.68
N THR A 211 5.28 -14.20 -25.84
CA THR A 211 4.00 -13.59 -26.17
C THR A 211 4.14 -12.57 -27.30
N LEU A 212 5.14 -11.70 -27.26
CA LEU A 212 5.44 -10.72 -28.31
C LEU A 212 5.72 -11.40 -29.65
N THR A 213 6.50 -12.50 -29.64
CA THR A 213 6.86 -13.23 -30.84
C THR A 213 5.66 -13.92 -31.49
N VAL A 214 4.79 -14.55 -30.67
CA VAL A 214 3.67 -15.38 -31.17
C VAL A 214 2.44 -14.51 -31.45
N MET A 215 2.08 -13.59 -30.57
CA MET A 215 0.82 -12.85 -30.61
C MET A 215 0.94 -11.47 -31.27
N ARG A 216 2.12 -10.86 -31.28
CA ARG A 216 2.39 -9.52 -31.84
C ARG A 216 1.35 -8.48 -31.41
N PRO A 217 1.15 -8.23 -30.11
CA PRO A 217 0.17 -7.28 -29.63
C PRO A 217 0.52 -5.85 -30.03
N ALA A 218 -0.49 -5.01 -30.22
CA ALA A 218 -0.29 -3.56 -30.38
C ALA A 218 -0.14 -2.84 -29.04
N ALA A 219 -0.66 -3.43 -27.97
CA ALA A 219 -0.52 -2.88 -26.62
C ALA A 219 -0.37 -4.00 -25.58
N VAL A 220 0.31 -3.67 -24.48
CA VAL A 220 0.49 -4.49 -23.29
C VAL A 220 0.03 -3.68 -22.08
N VAL A 221 -0.66 -4.31 -21.14
CA VAL A 221 -1.13 -3.69 -19.90
C VAL A 221 -0.63 -4.48 -18.70
N ALA A 222 0.07 -3.83 -17.79
CA ALA A 222 0.52 -4.38 -16.52
C ALA A 222 -0.32 -3.82 -15.36
N PHE A 223 -0.59 -4.64 -14.34
CA PHE A 223 -1.51 -4.26 -13.26
C PHE A 223 -0.84 -4.04 -11.91
N ASP A 224 0.47 -4.19 -11.84
CA ASP A 224 1.29 -3.77 -10.72
C ASP A 224 2.63 -3.17 -11.18
N ALA A 225 3.33 -2.51 -10.25
CA ALA A 225 4.55 -1.78 -10.56
C ALA A 225 5.72 -2.70 -10.92
N ALA A 226 5.84 -3.87 -10.30
CA ALA A 226 6.95 -4.80 -10.53
C ALA A 226 6.88 -5.38 -11.95
N ASP A 227 5.69 -5.77 -12.39
CA ASP A 227 5.47 -6.26 -13.75
C ASP A 227 5.65 -5.16 -14.80
N LEU A 228 5.18 -3.95 -14.47
CA LEU A 228 5.35 -2.79 -15.35
C LEU A 228 6.82 -2.44 -15.55
N GLU A 229 7.63 -2.47 -14.49
CA GLU A 229 9.08 -2.24 -14.56
C GLU A 229 9.79 -3.30 -15.43
N GLN A 230 9.47 -4.58 -15.22
CA GLN A 230 10.05 -5.66 -16.00
C GLN A 230 9.65 -5.57 -17.48
N ALA A 231 8.38 -5.29 -17.76
CA ALA A 231 7.90 -5.09 -19.14
C ALA A 231 8.58 -3.87 -19.79
N ALA A 232 8.68 -2.75 -19.08
CA ALA A 232 9.33 -1.54 -19.58
C ALA A 232 10.82 -1.78 -19.88
N ALA A 233 11.54 -2.48 -18.99
CA ALA A 233 12.93 -2.83 -19.21
C ALA A 233 13.12 -3.68 -20.47
N LEU A 234 12.23 -4.65 -20.70
CA LEU A 234 12.25 -5.51 -21.89
C LEU A 234 11.94 -4.74 -23.18
N LEU A 235 11.00 -3.80 -23.13
CA LEU A 235 10.50 -3.07 -24.30
C LEU A 235 11.34 -1.83 -24.63
N SER A 236 12.13 -1.34 -23.70
CA SER A 236 12.96 -0.15 -23.86
C SER A 236 13.95 -0.30 -25.05
N GLY A 237 13.93 0.70 -25.94
CA GLY A 237 14.83 0.73 -27.09
C GLY A 237 14.46 -0.20 -28.25
N ARG A 238 13.33 -0.93 -28.19
CA ARG A 238 12.84 -1.76 -29.30
C ARG A 238 12.08 -0.91 -30.31
N GLU A 239 12.38 -1.06 -31.59
CA GLU A 239 11.68 -0.36 -32.67
C GLU A 239 10.25 -0.88 -32.89
N ASP A 240 9.99 -2.15 -32.55
CA ASP A 240 8.71 -2.85 -32.72
C ASP A 240 7.95 -3.03 -31.39
N ALA A 241 8.27 -2.22 -30.37
CA ALA A 241 7.64 -2.33 -29.08
C ALA A 241 6.13 -2.01 -29.14
N PRO A 242 5.27 -2.85 -28.53
CA PRO A 242 3.88 -2.48 -28.34
C PRO A 242 3.76 -1.29 -27.39
N LEU A 243 2.63 -0.59 -27.43
CA LEU A 243 2.30 0.44 -26.47
C LEU A 243 2.18 -0.18 -25.07
N LEU A 244 2.87 0.40 -24.09
CA LEU A 244 2.87 -0.12 -22.72
C LEU A 244 2.08 0.80 -21.78
N TYR A 245 1.15 0.19 -21.05
CA TYR A 245 0.31 0.82 -20.02
C TYR A 245 0.42 0.05 -18.73
N GLY A 246 0.19 0.69 -17.58
CA GLY A 246 0.14 -0.08 -16.34
C GLY A 246 -0.13 0.73 -15.09
N ALA A 247 -0.17 0.01 -13.95
CA ALA A 247 -0.34 0.57 -12.63
C ALA A 247 1.02 0.68 -11.91
N GLY A 248 1.24 1.81 -11.22
CA GLY A 248 2.42 2.02 -10.38
C GLY A 248 2.98 3.43 -10.50
N SER A 249 3.75 3.82 -9.48
CA SER A 249 4.33 5.16 -9.37
C SER A 249 5.77 5.14 -8.83
N THR A 250 6.49 4.03 -9.02
CA THR A 250 7.89 3.94 -8.61
C THR A 250 8.79 4.89 -9.40
N ALA A 251 9.96 5.21 -8.88
CA ALA A 251 10.94 6.03 -9.58
C ALA A 251 11.37 5.42 -10.92
N THR A 252 11.45 4.08 -11.00
CA THR A 252 11.76 3.35 -12.24
C THR A 252 10.64 3.51 -13.26
N VAL A 253 9.37 3.35 -12.83
CA VAL A 253 8.19 3.56 -13.67
C VAL A 253 8.15 5.01 -14.18
N ALA A 254 8.39 5.99 -13.31
CA ALA A 254 8.44 7.41 -13.69
C ALA A 254 9.53 7.69 -14.73
N ALA A 255 10.71 7.08 -14.60
CA ALA A 255 11.79 7.22 -15.58
C ALA A 255 11.42 6.64 -16.96
N TYR A 256 10.76 5.48 -17.01
CA TYR A 256 10.28 4.90 -18.27
C TYR A 256 9.11 5.67 -18.89
N LEU A 257 8.26 6.28 -18.05
CA LEU A 257 7.21 7.20 -18.52
C LEU A 257 7.83 8.47 -19.17
N GLU A 258 8.85 9.06 -18.54
CA GLU A 258 9.58 10.21 -19.08
C GLU A 258 10.27 9.89 -20.41
N GLN A 259 10.78 8.67 -20.56
CA GLN A 259 11.40 8.19 -21.79
C GLN A 259 10.37 7.77 -22.86
N SER A 260 9.07 7.86 -22.58
CA SER A 260 7.99 7.40 -23.45
C SER A 260 8.01 5.89 -23.77
N THR A 261 8.73 5.09 -22.99
CA THR A 261 8.65 3.62 -23.05
C THR A 261 7.29 3.15 -22.52
N ILE A 262 6.80 3.83 -21.47
CA ILE A 262 5.43 3.67 -20.96
C ILE A 262 4.59 4.86 -21.50
N VAL A 263 3.42 4.55 -22.02
CA VAL A 263 2.50 5.55 -22.60
C VAL A 263 1.70 6.27 -21.53
N SER A 264 1.16 5.50 -20.59
CA SER A 264 0.37 6.03 -19.46
C SER A 264 0.39 5.06 -18.29
N ILE A 265 0.33 5.62 -17.10
CA ILE A 265 0.21 4.86 -15.85
C ILE A 265 -1.02 5.30 -15.07
N ALA A 266 -1.60 4.37 -14.31
CA ALA A 266 -2.49 4.69 -13.22
C ALA A 266 -1.66 4.74 -11.93
N ALA A 267 -1.50 5.93 -11.38
CA ALA A 267 -0.69 6.20 -10.19
C ALA A 267 -1.58 6.59 -9.01
N GLN A 268 -1.37 5.97 -7.87
CA GLN A 268 -1.97 6.36 -6.59
C GLN A 268 -0.90 6.92 -5.65
N ASN A 269 -1.33 7.59 -4.58
CA ASN A 269 -0.40 8.11 -3.58
C ASN A 269 0.05 6.99 -2.63
N GLU A 270 1.14 6.31 -2.97
CA GLU A 270 1.68 5.20 -2.18
C GLU A 270 2.12 5.62 -0.78
N PHE A 271 2.67 6.85 -0.63
CA PHE A 271 3.01 7.37 0.70
C PHE A 271 1.74 7.51 1.57
N ALA A 272 0.68 8.10 1.02
CA ALA A 272 -0.58 8.24 1.73
C ALA A 272 -1.21 6.87 2.02
N ALA A 273 -1.11 5.90 1.10
CA ALA A 273 -1.57 4.54 1.31
C ALA A 273 -0.92 3.90 2.56
N GLY A 274 0.41 3.95 2.63
CA GLY A 274 1.15 3.46 3.78
C GLY A 274 0.83 4.20 5.08
N TYR A 275 0.76 5.53 5.03
CA TYR A 275 0.42 6.36 6.18
C TYR A 275 -0.98 6.06 6.74
N LEU A 276 -1.98 5.99 5.87
CA LEU A 276 -3.37 5.69 6.25
C LEU A 276 -3.53 4.26 6.77
N ALA A 277 -2.79 3.31 6.21
CA ALA A 277 -2.85 1.92 6.64
C ALA A 277 -2.34 1.73 8.08
N VAL A 278 -1.24 2.40 8.45
CA VAL A 278 -0.77 2.42 9.86
C VAL A 278 -1.74 3.19 10.74
N GLY A 279 -2.26 4.33 10.28
CA GLY A 279 -3.29 5.08 11.00
C GLY A 279 -4.53 4.23 11.30
N ALA A 280 -4.99 3.45 10.34
CA ALA A 280 -6.08 2.49 10.51
C ALA A 280 -5.72 1.39 11.51
N ALA A 281 -4.51 0.85 11.46
CA ALA A 281 -4.05 -0.17 12.41
C ALA A 281 -3.99 0.36 13.86
N VAL A 282 -3.53 1.60 14.05
CA VAL A 282 -3.53 2.27 15.37
C VAL A 282 -4.95 2.46 15.89
N GLN A 283 -5.89 2.88 15.05
CA GLN A 283 -7.31 3.06 15.42
C GLN A 283 -7.94 1.72 15.79
N ALA A 284 -7.69 0.68 15.01
CA ALA A 284 -8.17 -0.68 15.28
C ALA A 284 -7.59 -1.23 16.59
N ALA A 285 -6.29 -1.03 16.85
CA ALA A 285 -5.63 -1.39 18.11
C ALA A 285 -6.21 -0.65 19.33
N ALA A 286 -6.73 0.57 19.14
CA ALA A 286 -7.42 1.33 20.16
C ALA A 286 -8.87 0.85 20.43
N GLY A 287 -9.32 -0.21 19.74
CA GLY A 287 -10.64 -0.81 19.93
C GLY A 287 -11.74 -0.15 19.09
N GLN A 288 -11.39 0.63 18.05
CA GLN A 288 -12.36 1.08 17.08
C GLN A 288 -12.77 -0.13 16.22
N GLU A 289 -14.02 -0.54 16.35
CA GLU A 289 -14.58 -1.61 15.52
C GLU A 289 -14.53 -1.22 14.03
N SER A 290 -14.63 -2.20 13.14
CA SER A 290 -14.49 -2.06 11.68
C SER A 290 -15.04 -0.74 11.14
N PHE A 291 -14.22 -0.01 10.42
CA PHE A 291 -14.59 1.28 9.82
C PHE A 291 -14.21 1.27 8.33
N GLN A 292 -15.05 1.93 7.55
CA GLN A 292 -14.83 2.04 6.11
C GLN A 292 -14.01 3.30 5.84
N LEU A 293 -12.96 3.15 5.03
CA LEU A 293 -12.19 4.25 4.49
C LEU A 293 -12.64 4.52 3.06
N ASP A 294 -12.64 5.78 2.66
CA ASP A 294 -12.84 6.13 1.26
C ASP A 294 -11.69 5.58 0.42
N PRO A 295 -11.96 5.04 -0.78
CA PRO A 295 -10.90 4.58 -1.68
C PRO A 295 -9.90 5.71 -1.98
N LEU A 296 -8.63 5.34 -2.06
CA LEU A 296 -7.59 6.28 -2.46
C LEU A 296 -7.83 6.77 -3.89
N GLU A 297 -7.65 8.06 -4.11
CA GLU A 297 -7.67 8.61 -5.46
C GLU A 297 -6.47 8.11 -6.27
N PHE A 298 -6.70 7.82 -7.54
CA PHE A 298 -5.66 7.52 -8.51
C PHE A 298 -5.78 8.48 -9.71
N PHE A 299 -4.68 8.67 -10.41
CA PHE A 299 -4.59 9.57 -11.55
C PHE A 299 -3.98 8.85 -12.76
N LEU A 300 -4.52 9.12 -13.94
CA LEU A 300 -3.87 8.70 -15.19
C LEU A 300 -2.77 9.70 -15.54
N VAL A 301 -1.53 9.24 -15.43
CA VAL A 301 -0.35 10.06 -15.71
C VAL A 301 0.29 9.62 -17.04
N ARG A 302 0.66 10.61 -17.84
CA ARG A 302 1.40 10.50 -19.09
C ARG A 302 2.61 11.41 -19.05
N GLN A 303 3.51 11.27 -20.01
CA GLN A 303 4.69 12.14 -20.10
C GLN A 303 4.30 13.62 -20.11
N GLU A 304 3.22 14.00 -20.83
CA GLU A 304 2.83 15.40 -21.01
C GLU A 304 2.38 16.06 -19.70
N ASN A 305 1.78 15.30 -18.76
CA ASN A 305 1.22 15.83 -17.51
C ASN A 305 1.97 15.39 -16.25
N MET A 306 3.07 14.62 -16.37
CA MET A 306 3.78 14.05 -15.23
C MET A 306 4.37 15.10 -14.28
N TYR A 307 4.64 16.30 -14.78
CA TYR A 307 5.17 17.41 -14.01
C TYR A 307 4.11 18.40 -13.53
N GLU A 308 2.82 18.12 -13.76
CA GLU A 308 1.75 18.90 -13.14
C GLU A 308 1.81 18.72 -11.60
N PRO A 309 1.49 19.76 -10.81
CA PRO A 309 1.75 19.76 -9.37
C PRO A 309 1.16 18.57 -8.60
N GLU A 310 0.03 18.04 -9.04
CA GLU A 310 -0.64 16.88 -8.42
C GLU A 310 0.09 15.58 -8.76
N ASN A 311 0.39 15.34 -10.05
CA ASN A 311 1.10 14.17 -10.53
C ASN A 311 2.56 14.14 -10.04
N GLN A 312 3.20 15.31 -9.98
CA GLN A 312 4.56 15.43 -9.47
C GLN A 312 4.66 14.94 -8.01
N LYS A 313 3.68 15.22 -7.17
CA LYS A 313 3.66 14.75 -5.78
C LYS A 313 3.53 13.22 -5.67
N LEU A 314 2.85 12.60 -6.63
CA LEU A 314 2.68 11.14 -6.67
C LEU A 314 3.95 10.43 -7.14
N LEU A 315 4.57 10.95 -8.20
CA LEU A 315 5.73 10.32 -8.82
C LEU A 315 7.05 10.64 -8.11
N PHE A 316 7.13 11.80 -7.47
CA PHE A 316 8.34 12.32 -6.82
C PHE A 316 8.02 12.81 -5.39
N PRO A 317 7.58 11.93 -4.50
CA PRO A 317 7.25 12.35 -3.15
C PRO A 317 8.49 12.92 -2.46
N VAL A 318 8.40 14.17 -1.99
CA VAL A 318 9.47 14.80 -1.21
C VAL A 318 9.37 14.28 0.20
N THR A 319 10.15 13.26 0.51
CA THR A 319 10.33 12.76 1.88
C THR A 319 11.35 13.64 2.60
N ARG A 320 10.94 14.23 3.71
CA ARG A 320 11.83 15.04 4.58
C ARG A 320 12.43 14.18 5.67
#